data_1fc90c4adc2d1341926df6f123e31962
#
_entry.id   1fc90c4adc2d1341926df6f123e31962
#
_cell.length_a   1.000
_cell.length_b   1.000
_cell.length_c   1.000
_cell.angle_alpha   90.00
_cell.angle_beta   90.00
_cell.angle_gamma   90.00
#
_symmetry.space_group_name_H-M   'P 1'
#
loop_
_entity.id
_entity.type
_entity.pdbx_description
1 polymer ?
#
loop_
_entity_poly.entity_id
_entity_poly.type
_entity_poly.pdbx_seq_one_letter_code
_entity_poly.pdbx_strand_id
1 'polypeptide(L)'
;STPIKSSAASDVYKRQLLTALDAQNGDFILFCADKFQTVCRTLCGLRLEVGDMLGLRDKQDYRFCFVTDFPEFEWSDEEQRYMAMHHPFTMPYEEDLPYLMTDPARVRSQAYDVVLNGIELGSGSIRIHRPDVQALMFRALGFTEETARARFGFMIDAFKYGTPPHGGFAFGLDRLVMQLLGADSLRDVIAFPKVRDASDLMTSAPDFVDAEQLEVLQLGVSTAAEAEKHPQKKRPTMAIKTVAELAKLSLTAEEEVTMGEELNTILGFAEALQEVDTTDVPQAAHVIPTEN
;
A
#
# COMPACT_ATOMS: atom_id res chain seq x y z
N SER A 1 -29.64 -14.70 -19.39
CA SER A 1 -29.85 -13.66 -18.38
C SER A 1 -31.33 -13.53 -18.08
N THR A 2 -31.74 -13.97 -16.91
CA THR A 2 -33.15 -13.86 -16.46
C THR A 2 -33.37 -12.41 -16.00
N PRO A 3 -34.39 -11.70 -16.51
CA PRO A 3 -34.65 -10.35 -16.03
C PRO A 3 -35.13 -10.40 -14.58
N ILE A 4 -34.39 -9.73 -13.69
CA ILE A 4 -34.80 -9.54 -12.30
C ILE A 4 -36.07 -8.66 -12.34
N LYS A 5 -37.20 -9.19 -11.87
CA LYS A 5 -38.43 -8.40 -11.68
C LYS A 5 -38.15 -7.33 -10.63
N SER A 6 -38.02 -6.08 -11.08
CA SER A 6 -37.75 -4.94 -10.21
C SER A 6 -39.06 -4.58 -9.46
N SER A 7 -38.94 -4.41 -8.14
CA SER A 7 -40.01 -3.81 -7.35
C SER A 7 -40.01 -2.29 -7.58
N ALA A 8 -41.13 -1.58 -7.33
CA ALA A 8 -41.24 -0.13 -7.48
C ALA A 8 -40.13 0.63 -6.70
N ALA A 9 -39.72 0.13 -5.52
CA ALA A 9 -38.57 0.66 -4.76
C ALA A 9 -37.25 0.53 -5.54
N SER A 10 -37.02 -0.59 -6.21
CA SER A 10 -35.82 -0.80 -7.05
C SER A 10 -35.74 0.21 -8.21
N ASP A 11 -36.88 0.60 -8.77
CA ASP A 11 -36.92 1.58 -9.87
C ASP A 11 -36.65 3.00 -9.39
N VAL A 12 -37.04 3.35 -8.16
CA VAL A 12 -36.67 4.64 -7.53
C VAL A 12 -35.18 4.74 -7.32
N TYR A 13 -34.53 3.72 -6.76
CA TYR A 13 -33.06 3.70 -6.56
C TYR A 13 -32.32 3.75 -7.90
N LYS A 14 -32.78 3.03 -8.92
CA LYS A 14 -32.18 3.11 -10.25
C LYS A 14 -32.22 4.53 -10.81
N ARG A 15 -33.36 5.21 -10.71
CA ARG A 15 -33.48 6.61 -11.17
C ARG A 15 -32.56 7.53 -10.40
N GLN A 16 -32.46 7.37 -9.09
CA GLN A 16 -31.53 8.18 -8.26
C GLN A 16 -30.08 8.00 -8.69
N LEU A 17 -29.64 6.76 -8.95
CA LEU A 17 -28.30 6.45 -9.45
C LEU A 17 -28.04 7.07 -10.82
N LEU A 18 -28.97 6.90 -11.76
CA LEU A 18 -28.85 7.46 -13.11
C LEU A 18 -28.76 8.98 -13.06
N THR A 19 -29.58 9.63 -12.20
CA THR A 19 -29.54 11.08 -12.01
C THR A 19 -28.24 11.55 -11.35
N ALA A 20 -27.76 10.83 -10.32
CA ALA A 20 -26.53 11.21 -9.61
C ALA A 20 -25.28 11.07 -10.49
N LEU A 21 -25.32 10.16 -11.47
CA LEU A 21 -24.21 9.92 -12.40
C LEU A 21 -24.37 10.67 -13.73
N ASP A 22 -25.46 11.42 -13.90
CA ASP A 22 -25.83 12.06 -15.19
C ASP A 22 -25.80 11.06 -16.36
N ALA A 23 -26.23 9.82 -16.08
CA ALA A 23 -26.10 8.71 -17.00
C ALA A 23 -27.07 8.83 -18.17
N GLN A 24 -26.56 8.61 -19.37
CA GLN A 24 -27.32 8.67 -20.61
C GLN A 24 -27.65 7.27 -21.13
N ASN A 25 -28.59 7.20 -22.09
CA ASN A 25 -28.94 5.93 -22.68
C ASN A 25 -27.78 5.37 -23.52
N GLY A 26 -27.31 4.19 -23.17
CA GLY A 26 -26.14 3.55 -23.76
C GLY A 26 -24.90 3.54 -22.86
N ASP A 27 -24.94 4.24 -21.72
CA ASP A 27 -23.87 4.20 -20.75
C ASP A 27 -23.81 2.86 -20.02
N PHE A 28 -22.59 2.46 -19.68
CA PHE A 28 -22.33 1.27 -18.89
C PHE A 28 -21.89 1.68 -17.49
N ILE A 29 -22.66 1.28 -16.47
CA ILE A 29 -22.43 1.64 -15.08
C ILE A 29 -21.89 0.43 -14.33
N LEU A 30 -20.74 0.60 -13.70
CA LEU A 30 -20.06 -0.41 -12.89
C LEU A 30 -20.22 -0.10 -11.41
N PHE A 31 -20.50 -1.13 -10.61
CA PHE A 31 -20.70 -1.01 -9.18
C PHE A 31 -19.69 -1.86 -8.42
N CYS A 32 -19.22 -1.34 -7.29
CA CYS A 32 -18.49 -2.11 -6.30
C CYS A 32 -19.08 -1.81 -4.92
N ALA A 33 -19.32 -2.85 -4.14
CA ALA A 33 -19.85 -2.74 -2.78
C ALA A 33 -19.08 -3.69 -1.87
N ASP A 34 -18.27 -3.13 -0.97
CA ASP A 34 -17.43 -3.86 -0.02
C ASP A 34 -16.94 -2.87 1.06
N LYS A 35 -15.99 -3.28 1.91
CA LYS A 35 -15.25 -2.35 2.78
C LYS A 35 -14.62 -1.23 1.94
N PHE A 36 -14.59 -0.03 2.48
CA PHE A 36 -14.15 1.19 1.78
C PHE A 36 -12.83 1.01 1.01
N GLN A 37 -11.81 0.45 1.65
CA GLN A 37 -10.50 0.21 1.02
C GLN A 37 -10.58 -0.75 -0.18
N THR A 38 -11.40 -1.80 -0.09
CA THR A 38 -11.62 -2.73 -1.20
C THR A 38 -12.31 -2.04 -2.37
N VAL A 39 -13.34 -1.24 -2.08
CA VAL A 39 -14.05 -0.45 -3.10
C VAL A 39 -13.10 0.51 -3.81
N CYS A 40 -12.32 1.30 -3.06
CA CYS A 40 -11.36 2.25 -3.64
C CYS A 40 -10.33 1.55 -4.53
N ARG A 41 -9.77 0.44 -4.07
CA ARG A 41 -8.78 -0.33 -4.84
C ARG A 41 -9.36 -0.92 -6.11
N THR A 42 -10.54 -1.53 -6.02
CA THR A 42 -11.24 -2.15 -7.17
C THR A 42 -11.62 -1.11 -8.22
N LEU A 43 -12.25 -0.01 -7.81
CA LEU A 43 -12.67 1.04 -8.73
C LEU A 43 -11.47 1.80 -9.32
N CYS A 44 -10.38 1.93 -8.57
CA CYS A 44 -9.13 2.51 -9.08
C CYS A 44 -8.57 1.64 -10.24
N GLY A 45 -8.42 0.33 -10.02
CA GLY A 45 -7.96 -0.58 -11.06
C GLY A 45 -8.85 -0.57 -12.29
N LEU A 46 -10.17 -0.63 -12.07
CA LEU A 46 -11.15 -0.59 -13.15
C LEU A 46 -11.09 0.71 -13.96
N ARG A 47 -10.98 1.86 -13.28
CA ARG A 47 -10.86 3.17 -13.94
C ARG A 47 -9.61 3.25 -14.82
N LEU A 48 -8.48 2.72 -14.35
CA LEU A 48 -7.24 2.69 -15.11
C LEU A 48 -7.36 1.81 -16.35
N GLU A 49 -7.90 0.60 -16.19
CA GLU A 49 -8.12 -0.35 -17.29
C GLU A 49 -9.04 0.23 -18.38
N VAL A 50 -10.18 0.77 -17.98
CA VAL A 50 -11.12 1.41 -18.91
C VAL A 50 -10.49 2.64 -19.59
N GLY A 51 -9.71 3.43 -18.83
CA GLY A 51 -8.98 4.57 -19.36
C GLY A 51 -7.98 4.18 -20.46
N ASP A 52 -7.27 3.05 -20.26
CA ASP A 52 -6.34 2.52 -21.27
C ASP A 52 -7.08 1.94 -22.47
N MET A 53 -8.13 1.16 -22.27
CA MET A 53 -8.96 0.62 -23.35
C MET A 53 -9.54 1.71 -24.26
N LEU A 54 -9.87 2.86 -23.69
CA LEU A 54 -10.43 4.00 -24.43
C LEU A 54 -9.38 4.99 -24.94
N GLY A 55 -8.09 4.75 -24.69
CA GLY A 55 -7.01 5.64 -25.09
C GLY A 55 -7.06 7.03 -24.40
N LEU A 56 -7.65 7.11 -23.21
CA LEU A 56 -7.81 8.36 -22.47
C LEU A 56 -6.59 8.73 -21.62
N ARG A 57 -5.60 7.83 -21.53
CA ARG A 57 -4.38 8.02 -20.76
C ARG A 57 -3.20 8.28 -21.68
N ASP A 58 -2.80 9.54 -21.79
CA ASP A 58 -1.59 9.95 -22.51
C ASP A 58 -0.47 10.24 -21.50
N LYS A 59 0.63 9.50 -21.56
CA LYS A 59 1.78 9.69 -20.68
C LYS A 59 2.48 11.03 -20.88
N GLN A 60 2.26 11.69 -22.04
CA GLN A 60 2.85 12.99 -22.37
C GLN A 60 1.95 14.17 -21.98
N ASP A 61 0.71 13.90 -21.58
CA ASP A 61 -0.20 14.92 -21.06
C ASP A 61 -0.09 14.94 -19.53
N TYR A 62 0.73 15.85 -19.00
CA TYR A 62 1.01 15.96 -17.56
C TYR A 62 -0.18 16.58 -16.81
N ARG A 63 -0.88 15.77 -16.03
CA ARG A 63 -2.04 16.16 -15.22
C ARG A 63 -1.74 16.03 -13.75
N PHE A 64 -1.65 17.19 -13.07
CA PHE A 64 -1.43 17.25 -11.63
C PHE A 64 -2.76 17.31 -10.86
N CYS A 65 -2.78 16.70 -9.70
CA CYS A 65 -3.81 16.94 -8.69
C CYS A 65 -3.21 16.91 -7.28
N PHE A 66 -3.89 17.60 -6.36
CA PHE A 66 -3.62 17.51 -4.95
C PHE A 66 -4.65 16.60 -4.30
N VAL A 67 -4.22 15.73 -3.42
CA VAL A 67 -5.07 14.94 -2.54
C VAL A 67 -4.94 15.53 -1.14
N THR A 68 -6.07 15.86 -0.52
CA THR A 68 -6.15 16.48 0.80
C THR A 68 -7.19 15.79 1.65
N ASP A 69 -7.37 16.25 2.89
CA ASP A 69 -8.39 15.76 3.82
C ASP A 69 -8.26 14.26 4.12
N PHE A 70 -7.03 13.78 4.25
CA PHE A 70 -6.78 12.39 4.66
C PHE A 70 -7.35 12.12 6.05
N PRO A 71 -7.82 10.89 6.33
CA PRO A 71 -8.08 10.48 7.70
C PRO A 71 -6.80 10.64 8.55
N GLU A 72 -6.95 11.11 9.79
CA GLU A 72 -5.82 11.18 10.73
C GLU A 72 -5.45 9.79 11.26
N PHE A 73 -6.44 8.91 11.38
CA PHE A 73 -6.30 7.58 11.95
C PHE A 73 -6.84 6.51 10.99
N GLU A 74 -6.22 5.34 11.07
CA GLU A 74 -6.74 4.11 10.51
C GLU A 74 -6.90 3.05 11.61
N TRP A 75 -7.92 2.20 11.47
CA TRP A 75 -8.12 1.09 12.39
C TRP A 75 -7.25 -0.10 11.98
N SER A 76 -6.45 -0.60 12.92
CA SER A 76 -5.69 -1.83 12.74
C SER A 76 -6.46 -3.02 13.27
N ASP A 77 -6.90 -3.91 12.39
CA ASP A 77 -7.53 -5.18 12.79
C ASP A 77 -6.52 -6.11 13.50
N GLU A 78 -5.22 -5.96 13.25
CA GLU A 78 -4.18 -6.76 13.88
C GLU A 78 -3.89 -6.29 15.32
N GLU A 79 -3.76 -4.96 15.50
CA GLU A 79 -3.43 -4.38 16.81
C GLU A 79 -4.67 -4.01 17.63
N GLN A 80 -5.88 -4.11 17.04
CA GLN A 80 -7.17 -3.78 17.66
C GLN A 80 -7.20 -2.37 18.25
N ARG A 81 -6.58 -1.41 17.53
CA ARG A 81 -6.53 -0.01 17.91
C ARG A 81 -6.38 0.92 16.72
N TYR A 82 -6.60 2.20 16.95
CA TYR A 82 -6.28 3.23 15.99
C TYR A 82 -4.77 3.45 15.87
N MET A 83 -4.30 3.53 14.62
CA MET A 83 -2.95 3.90 14.24
C MET A 83 -2.98 5.25 13.53
N ALA A 84 -1.90 6.02 13.60
CA ALA A 84 -1.80 7.20 12.75
C ALA A 84 -1.68 6.76 11.29
N MET A 85 -2.48 7.38 10.41
CA MET A 85 -2.44 7.06 8.98
C MET A 85 -1.10 7.39 8.35
N HIS A 86 -0.50 8.52 8.74
CA HIS A 86 0.84 8.93 8.30
C HIS A 86 1.84 8.83 9.45
N HIS A 87 1.75 9.76 10.40
CA HIS A 87 2.61 9.79 11.58
C HIS A 87 1.95 10.65 12.69
N PRO A 88 2.33 10.50 13.97
CA PRO A 88 1.68 11.14 15.10
C PRO A 88 1.98 12.65 15.24
N PHE A 89 2.53 13.29 14.23
CA PHE A 89 2.94 14.70 14.25
C PHE A 89 2.19 15.55 13.23
N THR A 90 1.25 14.97 12.49
CA THR A 90 0.38 15.70 11.55
C THR A 90 -0.67 16.47 12.33
N MET A 91 -0.90 17.71 11.94
CA MET A 91 -1.93 18.56 12.56
C MET A 91 -3.31 18.15 12.06
N PRO A 92 -4.24 17.77 12.94
CA PRO A 92 -5.65 17.63 12.59
C PRO A 92 -6.26 18.97 12.18
N TYR A 93 -7.38 18.94 11.47
CA TYR A 93 -8.17 20.16 11.30
C TYR A 93 -8.70 20.65 12.65
N GLU A 94 -8.71 21.97 12.85
CA GLU A 94 -9.09 22.58 14.14
C GLU A 94 -10.52 22.22 14.54
N GLU A 95 -11.44 22.16 13.58
CA GLU A 95 -12.83 21.76 13.81
C GLU A 95 -12.99 20.27 14.20
N ASP A 96 -12.00 19.43 13.91
CA ASP A 96 -12.04 18.01 14.21
C ASP A 96 -11.37 17.66 15.56
N LEU A 97 -10.63 18.59 16.19
CA LEU A 97 -9.96 18.36 17.47
C LEU A 97 -10.88 17.81 18.58
N PRO A 98 -12.15 18.22 18.73
CA PRO A 98 -13.05 17.64 19.72
C PRO A 98 -13.29 16.13 19.56
N TYR A 99 -13.08 15.58 18.35
CA TYR A 99 -13.33 14.17 18.04
C TYR A 99 -12.13 13.27 18.31
N LEU A 100 -10.92 13.80 18.55
CA LEU A 100 -9.69 13.03 18.76
C LEU A 100 -9.85 11.89 19.77
N MET A 101 -10.59 12.13 20.85
CA MET A 101 -10.78 11.15 21.90
C MET A 101 -12.14 10.43 21.87
N THR A 102 -13.10 10.96 21.15
CA THR A 102 -14.49 10.47 21.14
C THR A 102 -14.87 9.74 19.87
N ASP A 103 -14.32 10.14 18.74
CA ASP A 103 -14.58 9.54 17.42
C ASP A 103 -13.37 9.72 16.49
N PRO A 104 -12.24 9.02 16.75
CA PRO A 104 -11.02 9.17 15.96
C PRO A 104 -11.21 8.90 14.47
N ALA A 105 -12.15 8.03 14.09
CA ALA A 105 -12.43 7.71 12.68
C ALA A 105 -12.92 8.91 11.86
N ARG A 106 -13.44 9.95 12.53
CA ARG A 106 -13.96 11.17 11.90
C ARG A 106 -12.89 12.24 11.70
N VAL A 107 -11.76 12.13 12.39
CA VAL A 107 -10.73 13.18 12.39
C VAL A 107 -9.98 13.19 11.08
N ARG A 108 -9.95 14.34 10.41
CA ARG A 108 -9.17 14.60 9.20
C ARG A 108 -7.84 15.24 9.54
N SER A 109 -6.82 14.92 8.77
CA SER A 109 -5.47 15.46 8.87
C SER A 109 -5.20 16.55 7.85
N GLN A 110 -4.36 17.50 8.20
CA GLN A 110 -3.79 18.49 7.27
C GLN A 110 -2.57 17.91 6.54
N ALA A 111 -2.71 16.67 6.03
CA ALA A 111 -1.77 16.04 5.12
C ALA A 111 -2.19 16.34 3.68
N TYR A 112 -1.23 16.31 2.78
CA TYR A 112 -1.45 16.54 1.35
C TYR A 112 -0.45 15.80 0.50
N ASP A 113 -0.93 15.27 -0.63
CA ASP A 113 -0.10 14.63 -1.64
C ASP A 113 -0.20 15.39 -2.96
N VAL A 114 0.90 15.40 -3.71
CA VAL A 114 0.93 15.82 -5.11
C VAL A 114 1.00 14.58 -5.98
N VAL A 115 0.04 14.45 -6.86
CA VAL A 115 -0.10 13.32 -7.76
C VAL A 115 0.04 13.81 -9.20
N LEU A 116 0.85 13.13 -10.00
CA LEU A 116 0.99 13.34 -11.44
C LEU A 116 0.58 12.06 -12.16
N ASN A 117 -0.39 12.17 -13.06
CA ASN A 117 -0.88 11.06 -13.88
C ASN A 117 -1.21 9.78 -13.08
N GLY A 118 -1.75 9.96 -11.86
CA GLY A 118 -2.11 8.86 -10.97
C GLY A 118 -0.95 8.31 -10.13
N ILE A 119 0.25 8.88 -10.22
CA ILE A 119 1.41 8.53 -9.40
C ILE A 119 1.68 9.64 -8.38
N GLU A 120 1.73 9.28 -7.11
CA GLU A 120 2.16 10.18 -6.05
C GLU A 120 3.61 10.58 -6.26
N LEU A 121 3.84 11.86 -6.50
CA LEU A 121 5.18 12.43 -6.66
C LEU A 121 5.80 12.87 -5.35
N GLY A 122 4.97 13.24 -4.40
CA GLY A 122 5.45 13.70 -3.14
C GLY A 122 4.31 13.96 -2.16
N SER A 123 4.64 14.00 -0.90
CA SER A 123 3.70 14.24 0.18
C SER A 123 4.24 15.18 1.23
N GLY A 124 3.34 15.73 2.02
CA GLY A 124 3.66 16.63 3.10
C GLY A 124 2.53 16.77 4.10
N SER A 125 2.79 17.52 5.15
CA SER A 125 1.73 17.87 6.12
C SER A 125 2.06 19.15 6.85
N ILE A 126 1.02 19.78 7.35
CA ILE A 126 1.14 20.75 8.44
C ILE A 126 1.39 19.98 9.73
N ARG A 127 2.34 20.45 10.53
CA ARG A 127 2.77 19.76 11.74
C ARG A 127 2.07 20.30 12.98
N ILE A 128 1.87 19.42 13.95
CA ILE A 128 1.44 19.87 15.28
C ILE A 128 2.56 20.72 15.88
N HIS A 129 2.22 21.95 16.22
CA HIS A 129 3.12 22.89 16.91
C HIS A 129 2.62 23.23 18.32
N ARG A 130 1.41 22.80 18.66
CA ARG A 130 0.75 23.01 19.95
C ARG A 130 0.99 21.80 20.87
N PRO A 131 1.62 22.00 22.06
CA PRO A 131 1.88 20.90 22.99
C PRO A 131 0.63 20.19 23.51
N ASP A 132 -0.46 20.92 23.70
CA ASP A 132 -1.75 20.38 24.13
C ASP A 132 -2.36 19.42 23.09
N VAL A 133 -2.31 19.79 21.82
CA VAL A 133 -2.78 18.96 20.70
C VAL A 133 -1.89 17.73 20.54
N GLN A 134 -0.56 17.88 20.68
CA GLN A 134 0.36 16.75 20.59
C GLN A 134 0.12 15.72 21.71
N ALA A 135 -0.17 16.19 22.92
CA ALA A 135 -0.49 15.32 24.05
C ALA A 135 -1.82 14.57 23.84
N LEU A 136 -2.82 15.23 23.22
CA LEU A 136 -4.08 14.61 22.83
C LEU A 136 -3.86 13.53 21.76
N MET A 137 -3.06 13.84 20.75
CA MET A 137 -2.72 12.90 19.68
C MET A 137 -2.06 11.63 20.23
N PHE A 138 -1.06 11.76 21.08
CA PHE A 138 -0.41 10.60 21.70
C PHE A 138 -1.41 9.74 22.50
N ARG A 139 -2.33 10.37 23.24
CA ARG A 139 -3.36 9.65 23.99
C ARG A 139 -4.34 8.91 23.06
N ALA A 140 -4.75 9.55 21.96
CA ALA A 140 -5.63 8.93 20.96
C ALA A 140 -4.99 7.68 20.33
N LEU A 141 -3.65 7.68 20.19
CA LEU A 141 -2.86 6.55 19.70
C LEU A 141 -2.52 5.51 20.78
N GLY A 142 -3.01 5.71 22.03
CA GLY A 142 -2.80 4.77 23.14
C GLY A 142 -1.46 4.90 23.85
N PHE A 143 -0.70 5.99 23.65
CA PHE A 143 0.51 6.24 24.42
C PHE A 143 0.14 6.73 25.83
N THR A 144 0.81 6.19 26.84
CA THR A 144 0.86 6.83 28.15
C THR A 144 1.84 8.01 28.12
N GLU A 145 1.79 8.88 29.13
CA GLU A 145 2.72 9.98 29.24
C GLU A 145 4.17 9.49 29.31
N GLU A 146 4.43 8.39 30.06
CA GLU A 146 5.76 7.79 30.18
C GLU A 146 6.26 7.24 28.86
N THR A 147 5.42 6.52 28.10
CA THR A 147 5.82 5.93 26.83
C THR A 147 6.01 6.99 25.73
N ALA A 148 5.18 8.03 25.71
CA ALA A 148 5.36 9.17 24.82
C ALA A 148 6.65 9.90 25.15
N ARG A 149 6.94 10.12 26.43
CA ARG A 149 8.17 10.79 26.88
C ARG A 149 9.42 9.95 26.64
N ALA A 150 9.36 8.64 26.82
CA ALA A 150 10.49 7.75 26.54
C ALA A 150 10.91 7.76 25.06
N ARG A 151 9.93 7.87 24.13
CA ARG A 151 10.18 7.85 22.70
C ARG A 151 10.41 9.23 22.10
N PHE A 152 9.67 10.25 22.53
CA PHE A 152 9.60 11.58 21.93
C PHE A 152 9.91 12.71 22.92
N GLY A 153 10.52 12.39 24.09
CA GLY A 153 10.81 13.36 25.14
C GLY A 153 11.65 14.53 24.65
N PHE A 154 12.62 14.29 23.81
CA PHE A 154 13.48 15.33 23.21
C PHE A 154 12.66 16.37 22.42
N MET A 155 11.65 15.93 21.66
CA MET A 155 10.77 16.80 20.88
C MET A 155 9.79 17.52 21.81
N ILE A 156 9.16 16.82 22.76
CA ILE A 156 8.22 17.39 23.74
C ILE A 156 8.92 18.50 24.54
N ASP A 157 10.17 18.28 24.93
CA ASP A 157 10.96 19.28 25.66
C ASP A 157 11.35 20.46 24.78
N ALA A 158 11.70 20.23 23.50
CA ALA A 158 11.96 21.29 22.56
C ALA A 158 10.74 22.20 22.33
N PHE A 159 9.54 21.67 22.35
CA PHE A 159 8.30 22.45 22.21
C PHE A 159 8.09 23.47 23.33
N LYS A 160 8.67 23.24 24.50
CA LYS A 160 8.60 24.19 25.63
C LYS A 160 9.33 25.52 25.36
N TYR A 161 10.28 25.54 24.42
CA TYR A 161 11.00 26.75 24.02
C TYR A 161 10.26 27.55 22.93
N GLY A 162 9.10 27.09 22.52
CA GLY A 162 8.28 27.70 21.48
C GLY A 162 8.49 27.03 20.13
N THR A 163 7.40 26.48 19.59
CA THR A 163 7.40 25.84 18.28
C THR A 163 6.57 26.69 17.33
N PRO A 164 7.15 27.25 16.26
CA PRO A 164 6.36 27.99 15.28
C PRO A 164 5.46 27.05 14.50
N PRO A 165 4.33 27.53 13.93
CA PRO A 165 3.61 26.81 12.90
C PRO A 165 4.56 26.44 11.78
N HIS A 166 4.58 25.17 11.40
CA HIS A 166 5.47 24.67 10.37
C HIS A 166 4.81 23.51 9.61
N GLY A 167 5.35 23.24 8.45
CA GLY A 167 4.96 22.13 7.59
C GLY A 167 6.10 21.81 6.65
N GLY A 168 5.91 20.84 5.81
CA GLY A 168 6.93 20.45 4.86
C GLY A 168 6.37 19.63 3.73
N PHE A 169 7.19 19.46 2.71
CA PHE A 169 6.89 18.69 1.53
C PHE A 169 8.16 17.99 1.03
N ALA A 170 8.04 16.74 0.60
CA ALA A 170 9.12 15.98 0.02
C ALA A 170 8.71 15.38 -1.32
N PHE A 171 9.53 15.59 -2.34
CA PHE A 171 9.37 14.96 -3.64
C PHE A 171 10.11 13.63 -3.73
N GLY A 172 9.47 12.64 -4.35
CA GLY A 172 10.15 11.45 -4.84
C GLY A 172 10.88 11.76 -6.15
N LEU A 173 12.16 12.13 -6.06
CA LEU A 173 12.95 12.53 -7.23
C LEU A 173 12.94 11.44 -8.32
N ASP A 174 13.14 10.18 -7.93
CA ASP A 174 13.16 9.07 -8.88
C ASP A 174 11.80 8.89 -9.58
N ARG A 175 10.69 9.09 -8.85
CA ARG A 175 9.34 9.06 -9.45
C ARG A 175 9.15 10.20 -10.47
N LEU A 176 9.64 11.38 -10.15
CA LEU A 176 9.58 12.52 -11.07
C LEU A 176 10.40 12.25 -12.33
N VAL A 177 11.64 11.78 -12.19
CA VAL A 177 12.52 11.44 -13.32
C VAL A 177 11.89 10.33 -14.18
N MET A 178 11.35 9.28 -13.55
CA MET A 178 10.64 8.21 -14.25
C MET A 178 9.48 8.76 -15.09
N GLN A 179 8.67 9.64 -14.56
CA GLN A 179 7.56 10.26 -15.25
C GLN A 179 8.03 11.12 -16.44
N LEU A 180 9.06 11.95 -16.24
CA LEU A 180 9.61 12.82 -17.28
C LEU A 180 10.23 12.05 -18.44
N LEU A 181 10.82 10.89 -18.17
CA LEU A 181 11.39 9.99 -19.17
C LEU A 181 10.36 9.07 -19.81
N GLY A 182 9.13 9.01 -19.28
CA GLY A 182 8.11 8.06 -19.70
C GLY A 182 8.46 6.59 -19.40
N ALA A 183 9.41 6.35 -18.47
CA ALA A 183 9.82 5.02 -18.07
C ALA A 183 8.70 4.29 -17.30
N ASP A 184 8.64 2.97 -17.46
CA ASP A 184 7.57 2.15 -16.83
C ASP A 184 7.91 1.73 -15.39
N SER A 185 9.17 1.79 -15.01
CA SER A 185 9.65 1.34 -13.72
C SER A 185 10.66 2.30 -13.09
N LEU A 186 10.58 2.46 -11.77
CA LEU A 186 11.60 3.17 -10.99
C LEU A 186 13.00 2.56 -11.14
N ARG A 187 13.09 1.27 -11.44
CA ARG A 187 14.37 0.58 -11.64
C ARG A 187 15.13 1.09 -12.85
N ASP A 188 14.41 1.66 -13.83
CA ASP A 188 15.03 2.18 -15.06
C ASP A 188 15.76 3.51 -14.83
N VAL A 189 15.48 4.17 -13.70
CA VAL A 189 16.05 5.49 -13.36
C VAL A 189 16.94 5.47 -12.11
N ILE A 190 17.11 4.31 -11.47
CA ILE A 190 17.96 4.12 -10.29
C ILE A 190 19.20 3.34 -10.70
N ALA A 191 20.40 3.87 -10.38
CA ALA A 191 21.67 3.28 -10.79
C ALA A 191 21.90 1.86 -10.21
N PHE A 192 21.44 1.60 -8.97
CA PHE A 192 21.61 0.32 -8.27
C PHE A 192 20.28 -0.11 -7.63
N PRO A 193 19.28 -0.53 -8.46
CA PRO A 193 17.95 -0.85 -7.94
C PRO A 193 17.99 -2.14 -7.13
N LYS A 194 17.30 -2.14 -5.99
CA LYS A 194 17.02 -3.35 -5.22
C LYS A 194 15.89 -4.14 -5.87
N VAL A 195 15.95 -5.46 -5.73
CA VAL A 195 14.85 -6.34 -6.15
C VAL A 195 13.77 -6.44 -5.05
N ARG A 196 12.69 -7.17 -5.35
CA ARG A 196 11.50 -7.19 -4.50
C ARG A 196 11.76 -7.69 -3.07
N ASP A 197 12.72 -8.58 -2.89
CA ASP A 197 13.15 -9.11 -1.60
C ASP A 197 14.21 -8.23 -0.90
N ALA A 198 14.44 -7.03 -1.43
CA ALA A 198 15.43 -6.06 -0.99
C ALA A 198 16.88 -6.48 -1.22
N SER A 199 17.13 -7.55 -1.98
CA SER A 199 18.49 -7.93 -2.34
C SER A 199 19.08 -6.98 -3.40
N ASP A 200 20.41 -6.93 -3.42
CA ASP A 200 21.20 -6.14 -4.35
C ASP A 200 21.92 -7.04 -5.33
N LEU A 201 21.54 -6.97 -6.60
CA LEU A 201 22.11 -7.82 -7.64
C LEU A 201 23.58 -7.52 -7.95
N MET A 202 24.05 -6.31 -7.65
CA MET A 202 25.44 -5.93 -7.92
C MET A 202 26.38 -6.42 -6.81
N THR A 203 25.96 -6.32 -5.56
CA THR A 203 26.80 -6.70 -4.40
C THR A 203 26.48 -8.07 -3.86
N SER A 204 25.43 -8.73 -4.39
CA SER A 204 24.86 -9.99 -3.89
C SER A 204 24.40 -9.92 -2.42
N ALA A 205 24.15 -8.70 -1.91
CA ALA A 205 23.64 -8.50 -0.56
C ALA A 205 22.12 -8.82 -0.49
N PRO A 206 21.62 -9.31 0.66
CA PRO A 206 22.33 -9.63 1.89
C PRO A 206 23.17 -10.91 1.76
N ASP A 207 24.32 -10.93 2.41
CA ASP A 207 25.24 -12.07 2.43
C ASP A 207 25.59 -12.43 3.88
N PHE A 208 26.32 -13.53 4.04
CA PHE A 208 26.77 -13.95 5.36
C PHE A 208 27.77 -12.96 5.94
N VAL A 209 27.71 -12.79 7.25
CA VAL A 209 28.62 -11.95 8.01
C VAL A 209 29.63 -12.84 8.73
N ASP A 210 30.92 -12.49 8.68
CA ASP A 210 31.96 -13.25 9.34
C ASP A 210 31.72 -13.33 10.86
N ALA A 211 31.96 -14.50 11.43
CA ALA A 211 31.72 -14.77 12.84
C ALA A 211 32.49 -13.78 13.76
N GLU A 212 33.70 -13.39 13.34
CA GLU A 212 34.53 -12.42 14.07
C GLU A 212 33.85 -11.03 14.16
N GLN A 213 33.19 -10.61 13.09
CA GLN A 213 32.44 -9.34 13.09
C GLN A 213 31.19 -9.39 14.01
N LEU A 214 30.52 -10.56 14.05
CA LEU A 214 29.41 -10.76 14.96
C LEU A 214 29.86 -10.74 16.42
N GLU A 215 31.01 -11.37 16.70
CA GLU A 215 31.59 -11.38 18.05
C GLU A 215 31.95 -9.96 18.53
N VAL A 216 32.58 -9.15 17.69
CA VAL A 216 32.91 -7.75 18.00
C VAL A 216 31.65 -6.94 18.33
N LEU A 217 30.54 -7.21 17.65
CA LEU A 217 29.25 -6.54 17.86
C LEU A 217 28.44 -7.18 19.00
N GLN A 218 28.93 -8.24 19.61
CA GLN A 218 28.22 -9.05 20.61
C GLN A 218 26.83 -9.54 20.12
N LEU A 219 26.76 -9.88 18.83
CA LEU A 219 25.57 -10.43 18.18
C LEU A 219 25.67 -11.96 18.10
N GLY A 220 24.56 -12.63 18.40
CA GLY A 220 24.42 -14.07 18.18
C GLY A 220 23.47 -14.35 17.00
N VAL A 221 23.80 -15.36 16.22
CA VAL A 221 22.88 -15.90 15.21
C VAL A 221 22.01 -16.94 15.90
N SER A 222 20.68 -16.77 15.88
CA SER A 222 19.75 -17.77 16.40
C SER A 222 19.87 -19.05 15.57
N THR A 223 19.97 -20.19 16.22
CA THR A 223 19.93 -21.47 15.54
C THR A 223 18.55 -21.75 14.97
N ALA A 224 18.44 -22.62 13.96
CA ALA A 224 17.15 -22.99 13.34
C ALA A 224 16.10 -23.42 14.38
N ALA A 225 16.53 -24.07 15.47
CA ALA A 225 15.67 -24.46 16.59
C ALA A 225 15.14 -23.28 17.41
N GLU A 226 15.82 -22.15 17.44
CA GLU A 226 15.35 -20.91 18.08
C GLU A 226 14.47 -20.11 17.12
N ALA A 227 14.73 -20.17 15.81
CA ALA A 227 13.88 -19.59 14.78
C ALA A 227 12.48 -20.26 14.73
N GLU A 228 12.37 -21.54 15.11
CA GLU A 228 11.08 -22.24 15.25
C GLU A 228 10.24 -21.72 16.44
N LYS A 229 10.87 -21.13 17.46
CA LYS A 229 10.15 -20.50 18.59
C LYS A 229 9.51 -19.16 18.22
N HIS A 230 9.97 -18.53 17.15
CA HIS A 230 9.32 -17.41 16.50
C HIS A 230 8.97 -17.82 15.07
N PRO A 231 7.91 -18.60 14.86
CA PRO A 231 7.52 -19.01 13.53
C PRO A 231 7.23 -17.75 12.72
N GLN A 232 8.14 -17.45 11.78
CA GLN A 232 7.75 -16.59 10.67
C GLN A 232 6.47 -17.22 10.14
N LYS A 233 5.37 -16.47 10.15
CA LYS A 233 4.09 -16.93 9.62
C LYS A 233 4.40 -17.60 8.27
N LYS A 234 4.33 -18.95 8.22
CA LYS A 234 4.36 -19.67 6.95
C LYS A 234 3.28 -19.00 6.12
N ARG A 235 3.66 -18.48 4.95
CA ARG A 235 2.66 -17.99 4.00
C ARG A 235 1.64 -19.10 3.85
N PRO A 236 0.36 -18.86 4.10
CA PRO A 236 -0.64 -19.90 3.95
C PRO A 236 -0.54 -20.41 2.52
N THR A 237 -0.41 -21.71 2.35
CA THR A 237 -0.53 -22.34 1.04
C THR A 237 -1.93 -21.95 0.54
N MET A 238 -1.98 -21.10 -0.46
CA MET A 238 -3.25 -20.59 -0.95
C MET A 238 -3.98 -21.73 -1.63
N ALA A 239 -4.99 -22.29 -0.97
CA ALA A 239 -5.84 -23.29 -1.59
C ALA A 239 -6.52 -22.68 -2.82
N ILE A 240 -6.67 -23.45 -3.89
CA ILE A 240 -7.31 -23.01 -5.15
C ILE A 240 -8.66 -22.33 -4.90
N LYS A 241 -9.40 -22.80 -3.92
CA LYS A 241 -10.66 -22.21 -3.49
C LYS A 241 -10.50 -20.76 -3.03
N THR A 242 -9.48 -20.44 -2.26
CA THR A 242 -9.20 -19.07 -1.83
C THR A 242 -8.79 -18.18 -3.01
N VAL A 243 -8.04 -18.74 -3.98
CA VAL A 243 -7.67 -18.02 -5.21
C VAL A 243 -8.91 -17.73 -6.05
N ALA A 244 -9.79 -18.71 -6.22
CA ALA A 244 -11.06 -18.57 -6.96
C ALA A 244 -11.98 -17.55 -6.26
N GLU A 245 -12.10 -17.60 -4.94
CA GLU A 245 -12.89 -16.63 -4.17
C GLU A 245 -12.35 -15.20 -4.32
N LEU A 246 -11.02 -15.01 -4.28
CA LEU A 246 -10.38 -13.71 -4.51
C LEU A 246 -10.57 -13.21 -5.94
N ALA A 247 -10.52 -14.12 -6.91
CA ALA A 247 -10.75 -13.82 -8.33
C ALA A 247 -12.23 -13.69 -8.70
N LYS A 248 -13.16 -13.95 -7.74
CA LYS A 248 -14.62 -13.98 -7.99
C LYS A 248 -15.01 -15.02 -9.04
N LEU A 249 -14.30 -16.12 -9.12
CA LEU A 249 -14.60 -17.23 -9.99
C LEU A 249 -15.45 -18.26 -9.25
N SER A 250 -16.53 -18.72 -9.88
CA SER A 250 -17.31 -19.86 -9.41
C SER A 250 -16.80 -21.11 -10.11
N LEU A 251 -16.07 -21.95 -9.40
CA LEU A 251 -15.56 -23.22 -9.91
C LEU A 251 -16.56 -24.34 -9.58
N THR A 252 -16.72 -25.28 -10.49
CA THR A 252 -17.37 -26.56 -10.22
C THR A 252 -16.44 -27.46 -9.40
N ALA A 253 -16.97 -28.50 -8.77
CA ALA A 253 -16.17 -29.45 -7.99
C ALA A 253 -15.08 -30.15 -8.82
N GLU A 254 -15.31 -30.38 -10.11
CA GLU A 254 -14.35 -30.95 -11.04
C GLU A 254 -13.25 -29.95 -11.40
N GLU A 255 -13.60 -28.68 -11.63
CA GLU A 255 -12.65 -27.60 -11.90
C GLU A 255 -11.79 -27.28 -10.66
N GLU A 256 -12.35 -27.31 -9.45
CA GLU A 256 -11.57 -27.14 -8.20
C GLU A 256 -10.46 -28.19 -8.08
N VAL A 257 -10.73 -29.43 -8.41
CA VAL A 257 -9.74 -30.52 -8.36
C VAL A 257 -8.67 -30.32 -9.44
N THR A 258 -9.09 -30.14 -10.70
CA THR A 258 -8.17 -30.01 -11.82
C THR A 258 -7.24 -28.79 -11.69
N MET A 259 -7.82 -27.62 -11.40
CA MET A 259 -7.03 -26.40 -11.22
C MET A 259 -6.18 -26.44 -9.94
N GLY A 260 -6.62 -27.16 -8.91
CA GLY A 260 -5.83 -27.40 -7.70
C GLY A 260 -4.58 -28.25 -7.99
N GLU A 261 -4.70 -29.27 -8.82
CA GLU A 261 -3.58 -30.11 -9.26
C GLU A 261 -2.61 -29.33 -10.17
N GLU A 262 -3.14 -28.52 -11.10
CA GLU A 262 -2.34 -27.63 -11.95
C GLU A 262 -1.58 -26.59 -11.14
N LEU A 263 -2.24 -25.93 -10.17
CA LEU A 263 -1.60 -24.95 -9.29
C LEU A 263 -0.49 -25.60 -8.45
N ASN A 264 -0.75 -26.77 -7.88
CA ASN A 264 0.28 -27.52 -7.13
C ASN A 264 1.46 -27.94 -8.03
N THR A 265 1.18 -28.28 -9.29
CA THR A 265 2.23 -28.60 -10.27
C THR A 265 3.09 -27.36 -10.57
N ILE A 266 2.47 -26.18 -10.75
CA ILE A 266 3.19 -24.91 -10.97
C ILE A 266 4.02 -24.54 -9.74
N LEU A 267 3.45 -24.68 -8.55
CA LEU A 267 4.17 -24.40 -7.29
C LEU A 267 5.33 -25.37 -7.09
N GLY A 268 5.14 -26.67 -7.38
CA GLY A 268 6.20 -27.67 -7.33
C GLY A 268 7.30 -27.41 -8.35
N PHE A 269 6.96 -26.89 -9.53
CA PHE A 269 7.94 -26.47 -10.52
C PHE A 269 8.75 -25.24 -10.06
N ALA A 270 8.10 -24.30 -9.40
CA ALA A 270 8.77 -23.13 -8.81
C ALA A 270 9.69 -23.52 -7.63
N GLU A 271 9.29 -24.51 -6.83
CA GLU A 271 10.14 -25.09 -5.77
C GLU A 271 11.35 -25.84 -6.36
N ALA A 272 11.14 -26.65 -7.39
CA ALA A 272 12.22 -27.35 -8.08
C ALA A 272 13.23 -26.39 -8.77
N LEU A 273 12.75 -25.22 -9.24
CA LEU A 273 13.63 -24.17 -9.76
C LEU A 273 14.51 -23.53 -8.67
N GLN A 274 14.06 -23.50 -7.42
CA GLN A 274 14.87 -23.01 -6.29
C GLN A 274 15.93 -24.03 -5.82
N GLU A 275 15.73 -25.32 -6.12
CA GLU A 275 16.69 -26.40 -5.80
C GLU A 275 17.75 -26.58 -6.90
N VAL A 276 17.62 -25.91 -8.04
CA VAL A 276 18.60 -26.00 -9.14
C VAL A 276 19.89 -25.32 -8.71
N ASP A 277 20.95 -26.11 -8.57
CA ASP A 277 22.29 -25.59 -8.32
C ASP A 277 22.76 -24.75 -9.53
N THR A 278 22.81 -23.45 -9.36
CA THR A 278 23.26 -22.53 -10.41
C THR A 278 24.73 -22.13 -10.26
N THR A 279 25.48 -22.77 -9.39
CA THR A 279 26.85 -22.40 -9.02
C THR A 279 27.83 -22.41 -10.22
N ASP A 280 27.56 -23.19 -11.26
CA ASP A 280 28.40 -23.30 -12.46
C ASP A 280 27.74 -22.77 -13.75
N VAL A 281 26.60 -22.07 -13.65
CA VAL A 281 25.92 -21.54 -14.83
C VAL A 281 26.46 -20.14 -15.12
N PRO A 282 27.16 -19.91 -16.27
CA PRO A 282 27.58 -18.59 -16.66
C PRO A 282 26.34 -17.71 -16.87
N GLN A 283 26.38 -16.49 -16.35
CA GLN A 283 25.33 -15.51 -16.56
C GLN A 283 25.12 -15.30 -18.06
N ALA A 284 24.05 -15.87 -18.60
CA ALA A 284 23.65 -15.65 -19.97
C ALA A 284 23.02 -14.24 -20.08
N ALA A 285 23.83 -13.26 -20.39
CA ALA A 285 23.36 -11.98 -20.90
C ALA A 285 22.90 -12.18 -22.34
N HIS A 286 21.72 -12.72 -22.55
CA HIS A 286 21.06 -12.67 -23.85
C HIS A 286 19.85 -11.79 -23.80
N VAL A 287 20.06 -10.54 -24.24
CA VAL A 287 19.01 -9.76 -24.86
C VAL A 287 18.67 -10.47 -26.18
N ILE A 288 17.54 -11.14 -26.25
CA ILE A 288 17.00 -11.60 -27.53
C ILE A 288 16.36 -10.37 -28.16
N PRO A 289 16.86 -9.89 -29.34
CA PRO A 289 16.15 -8.88 -30.08
C PRO A 289 14.85 -9.51 -30.59
N THR A 290 13.71 -9.07 -30.13
CA THR A 290 12.44 -9.33 -30.81
C THR A 290 12.41 -8.45 -32.05
N GLU A 291 12.71 -9.02 -33.19
CA GLU A 291 12.33 -8.43 -34.47
C GLU A 291 10.81 -8.56 -34.63
N ASN A 292 10.16 -7.36 -34.82
CA ASN A 292 8.83 -7.03 -35.38
C ASN A 292 7.63 -7.87 -34.97
#